data_241b6e97fab5a74815a8b2c62b4de75a
#
_entry.id   241b6e97fab5a74815a8b2c62b4de75a
#
_cell.length_a   1.000
_cell.length_b   1.000
_cell.length_c   1.000
_cell.angle_alpha   90.00
_cell.angle_beta   90.00
_cell.angle_gamma   90.00
#
_symmetry.space_group_name_H-M   'P 1'
#
loop_
_entity.id
_entity.type
_entity.pdbx_description
1 polymer ?
#
loop_
_entity_poly.entity_id
_entity_poly.type
_entity_poly.pdbx_seq_one_letter_code
_entity_poly.pdbx_strand_id
1 'polypeptide(L)'
;MIGYMTIAQEKTRPSRGELLGIELEVRRYPDPVLKKVAEPVTAFDDELADFVGKMRAVMRVSDGVGLAAPQVGVLRRIAVVDYKDEVYNLINPRVLEQRGEQEGEEGCLSFPGIYAMVRRPEWVRVEAQDVRGEVHVHEASGFLARAFLHEMDHLNGKLFIDYLSPLKRGAIRRKMMKKMES
;
A
#
# COMPACT_ATOMS: atom_id res chain seq x y z
N MET A 1 10.79 0.49 5.47
CA MET A 1 9.62 -0.21 6.00
C MET A 1 8.35 0.43 5.49
N ILE A 2 7.47 -0.37 4.89
CA ILE A 2 6.34 0.11 4.09
C ILE A 2 5.03 0.13 4.91
N GLY A 3 5.09 0.04 6.20
CA GLY A 3 3.97 0.21 7.11
C GLY A 3 4.17 -0.51 8.42
N TYR A 4 4.03 0.20 9.48
CA TYR A 4 4.05 -0.32 10.84
C TYR A 4 2.70 -0.19 11.48
N MET A 5 2.21 -1.26 12.07
CA MET A 5 1.15 -1.19 13.06
C MET A 5 1.53 -2.04 14.25
N THR A 6 1.67 -1.41 15.40
CA THR A 6 1.80 -2.11 16.67
C THR A 6 0.40 -2.55 17.11
N ILE A 7 0.12 -3.85 17.05
CA ILE A 7 -1.19 -4.37 17.45
C ILE A 7 -1.03 -5.18 18.72
N ALA A 8 -1.30 -4.61 19.81
CA ALA A 8 -1.44 -5.39 21.05
C ALA A 8 -2.52 -4.90 22.01
N GLN A 9 -3.44 -3.99 21.69
CA GLN A 9 -4.42 -3.56 22.71
C GLN A 9 -5.73 -2.92 22.22
N GLU A 10 -6.18 -3.08 20.94
CA GLU A 10 -7.23 -2.21 20.44
C GLU A 10 -8.59 -2.84 20.09
N LYS A 11 -9.07 -3.85 20.81
CA LYS A 11 -10.46 -4.32 20.58
C LYS A 11 -11.55 -3.46 21.25
N THR A 12 -11.21 -2.44 22.05
CA THR A 12 -12.18 -1.64 22.82
C THR A 12 -12.00 -0.13 22.75
N ARG A 13 -10.99 0.36 22.02
CA ARG A 13 -10.79 1.80 21.82
C ARG A 13 -11.10 2.17 20.37
N PRO A 14 -11.74 3.33 20.11
CA PRO A 14 -11.90 3.82 18.76
C PRO A 14 -10.52 3.94 18.10
N SER A 15 -10.44 3.59 16.81
CA SER A 15 -9.20 3.73 16.07
C SER A 15 -8.76 5.20 16.04
N ARG A 16 -7.46 5.45 15.89
CA ARG A 16 -6.95 6.82 15.79
C ARG A 16 -7.59 7.57 14.61
N GLY A 17 -7.95 6.85 13.54
CA GLY A 17 -8.66 7.40 12.40
C GLY A 17 -10.08 7.84 12.74
N GLU A 18 -10.83 7.03 13.51
CA GLU A 18 -12.18 7.38 13.99
C GLU A 18 -12.15 8.60 14.88
N LEU A 19 -11.15 8.71 15.78
CA LEU A 19 -10.97 9.89 16.64
C LEU A 19 -10.68 11.17 15.82
N LEU A 20 -10.13 11.05 14.62
CA LEU A 20 -9.82 12.15 13.71
C LEU A 20 -10.91 12.36 12.64
N GLY A 21 -12.04 11.63 12.71
CA GLY A 21 -13.11 11.71 11.71
C GLY A 21 -12.75 11.14 10.34
N ILE A 22 -11.78 10.20 10.29
CA ILE A 22 -11.39 9.52 9.05
C ILE A 22 -12.24 8.27 8.89
N GLU A 23 -13.11 8.24 7.89
CA GLU A 23 -14.07 7.15 7.66
C GLU A 23 -13.48 5.91 6.97
N LEU A 24 -12.24 5.97 6.46
CA LEU A 24 -11.60 4.85 5.78
C LEU A 24 -10.90 3.92 6.78
N GLU A 25 -11.07 2.61 6.58
CA GLU A 25 -10.45 1.56 7.39
C GLU A 25 -9.53 0.69 6.54
N VAL A 26 -8.33 0.39 7.06
CA VAL A 26 -7.38 -0.51 6.39
C VAL A 26 -7.88 -1.95 6.47
N ARG A 27 -8.10 -2.57 5.31
CA ARG A 27 -8.45 -3.98 5.17
C ARG A 27 -7.24 -4.85 5.45
N ARG A 28 -7.44 -5.91 6.20
CA ARG A 28 -6.39 -6.85 6.60
C ARG A 28 -6.52 -8.16 5.85
N TYR A 29 -5.39 -8.78 5.56
CA TYR A 29 -5.37 -10.14 5.02
C TYR A 29 -6.09 -11.11 5.99
N PRO A 30 -6.98 -12.00 5.54
CA PRO A 30 -7.18 -12.43 4.15
C PRO A 30 -8.41 -11.81 3.45
N ASP A 31 -8.75 -10.56 3.72
CA ASP A 31 -9.89 -9.92 3.02
C ASP A 31 -9.75 -10.12 1.50
N PRO A 32 -10.77 -10.70 0.83
CA PRO A 32 -10.70 -10.99 -0.60
C PRO A 32 -10.46 -9.77 -1.49
N VAL A 33 -10.81 -8.56 -1.03
CA VAL A 33 -10.60 -7.32 -1.79
C VAL A 33 -9.12 -7.10 -2.13
N LEU A 34 -8.20 -7.55 -1.27
CA LEU A 34 -6.75 -7.39 -1.46
C LEU A 34 -6.19 -8.17 -2.64
N LYS A 35 -6.93 -9.15 -3.15
CA LYS A 35 -6.53 -9.96 -4.32
C LYS A 35 -7.24 -9.58 -5.60
N LYS A 36 -8.04 -8.54 -5.58
CA LYS A 36 -8.75 -8.05 -6.76
C LYS A 36 -7.93 -7.02 -7.50
N VAL A 37 -8.07 -7.02 -8.82
CA VAL A 37 -7.45 -6.02 -9.69
C VAL A 37 -8.26 -4.73 -9.64
N ALA A 38 -7.58 -3.61 -9.44
CA ALA A 38 -8.18 -2.29 -9.42
C ALA A 38 -8.42 -1.75 -10.84
N GLU A 39 -9.48 -0.97 -11.00
CA GLU A 39 -9.87 -0.36 -12.26
C GLU A 39 -9.24 1.02 -12.46
N PRO A 40 -8.95 1.42 -13.71
CA PRO A 40 -8.44 2.77 -13.98
C PRO A 40 -9.37 3.87 -13.50
N VAL A 41 -8.77 4.95 -13.02
CA VAL A 41 -9.47 6.21 -12.72
C VAL A 41 -9.69 6.97 -14.01
N THR A 42 -10.92 7.41 -14.25
CA THR A 42 -11.31 8.14 -15.47
C THR A 42 -11.84 9.55 -15.20
N ALA A 43 -12.24 9.84 -13.95
CA ALA A 43 -12.72 11.15 -13.53
C ALA A 43 -11.75 11.78 -12.51
N PHE A 44 -11.25 12.97 -12.82
CA PHE A 44 -10.28 13.73 -12.02
C PHE A 44 -10.98 14.99 -11.49
N ASP A 45 -11.74 14.81 -10.44
CA ASP A 45 -12.60 15.82 -9.83
C ASP A 45 -12.26 16.05 -8.35
N ASP A 46 -13.01 16.91 -7.68
CA ASP A 46 -12.82 17.21 -6.27
C ASP A 46 -13.08 16.00 -5.36
N GLU A 47 -13.94 15.08 -5.76
CA GLU A 47 -14.19 13.84 -5.04
C GLU A 47 -12.94 12.94 -5.03
N LEU A 48 -12.24 12.84 -6.16
CA LEU A 48 -10.97 12.12 -6.25
C LEU A 48 -9.90 12.74 -5.35
N ALA A 49 -9.76 14.07 -5.40
CA ALA A 49 -8.79 14.79 -4.57
C ALA A 49 -9.07 14.61 -3.07
N ASP A 50 -10.35 14.67 -2.67
CA ASP A 50 -10.77 14.43 -1.29
C ASP A 50 -10.46 12.97 -0.85
N PHE A 51 -10.77 12.00 -1.69
CA PHE A 51 -10.49 10.59 -1.41
C PHE A 51 -8.97 10.33 -1.25
N VAL A 52 -8.15 10.88 -2.12
CA VAL A 52 -6.67 10.78 -2.01
C VAL A 52 -6.18 11.43 -0.71
N GLY A 53 -6.75 12.56 -0.32
CA GLY A 53 -6.46 13.22 0.95
C GLY A 53 -6.80 12.33 2.16
N LYS A 54 -7.95 11.66 2.13
CA LYS A 54 -8.36 10.69 3.17
C LYS A 54 -7.43 9.48 3.22
N MET A 55 -7.03 8.93 2.09
CA MET A 55 -6.03 7.85 2.02
C MET A 55 -4.72 8.24 2.69
N ARG A 56 -4.21 9.43 2.40
CA ARG A 56 -2.98 9.95 3.01
C ARG A 56 -3.12 10.11 4.52
N ALA A 57 -4.26 10.59 5.00
CA ALA A 57 -4.53 10.71 6.42
C ALA A 57 -4.51 9.34 7.12
N VAL A 58 -5.20 8.34 6.56
CA VAL A 58 -5.19 6.95 7.08
C VAL A 58 -3.77 6.38 7.10
N MET A 59 -3.02 6.54 6.02
CA MET A 59 -1.63 6.09 5.93
C MET A 59 -0.78 6.68 7.06
N ARG A 60 -0.88 7.98 7.31
CA ARG A 60 -0.10 8.67 8.34
C ARG A 60 -0.49 8.27 9.76
N VAL A 61 -1.78 8.17 10.08
CA VAL A 61 -2.22 7.73 11.41
C VAL A 61 -1.89 6.27 11.70
N SER A 62 -1.68 5.48 10.65
CA SER A 62 -1.26 4.08 10.73
C SER A 62 0.27 3.90 10.67
N ASP A 63 1.03 5.00 10.68
CA ASP A 63 2.49 5.02 10.57
C ASP A 63 3.01 4.31 9.30
N GLY A 64 2.25 4.39 8.22
CA GLY A 64 2.61 3.82 6.92
C GLY A 64 3.36 4.81 6.03
N VAL A 65 4.19 4.29 5.13
CA VAL A 65 4.89 5.05 4.09
C VAL A 65 4.11 5.04 2.78
N GLY A 66 3.30 4.01 2.56
CA GLY A 66 2.47 3.87 1.38
C GLY A 66 1.11 3.24 1.69
N LEU A 67 0.15 3.51 0.84
CA LEU A 67 -1.19 2.93 0.90
C LEU A 67 -1.81 2.90 -0.50
N ALA A 68 -2.45 1.79 -0.85
CA ALA A 68 -3.19 1.63 -2.10
C ALA A 68 -4.70 1.56 -1.84
N ALA A 69 -5.51 2.06 -2.76
CA ALA A 69 -6.96 2.12 -2.61
C ALA A 69 -7.63 0.75 -2.31
N PRO A 70 -7.19 -0.38 -2.89
CA PRO A 70 -7.73 -1.68 -2.50
C PRO A 70 -7.57 -1.99 -1.01
N GLN A 71 -6.54 -1.47 -0.35
CA GLN A 71 -6.33 -1.65 1.09
C GLN A 71 -7.36 -0.91 1.96
N VAL A 72 -8.12 0.01 1.41
CA VAL A 72 -9.28 0.63 2.05
C VAL A 72 -10.60 0.21 1.41
N GLY A 73 -10.60 -0.88 0.66
CA GLY A 73 -11.80 -1.49 0.07
C GLY A 73 -12.26 -0.86 -1.24
N VAL A 74 -11.47 0.02 -1.86
CA VAL A 74 -11.82 0.73 -3.10
C VAL A 74 -10.97 0.21 -4.25
N LEU A 75 -11.62 -0.38 -5.25
CA LEU A 75 -10.95 -1.01 -6.38
C LEU A 75 -10.70 0.00 -7.52
N ARG A 76 -9.93 1.03 -7.22
CA ARG A 76 -9.45 2.03 -8.17
C ARG A 76 -7.92 2.06 -8.16
N ARG A 77 -7.33 2.37 -9.30
CA ARG A 77 -5.87 2.43 -9.46
C ARG A 77 -5.29 3.71 -8.88
N ILE A 78 -5.30 3.78 -7.56
CA ILE A 78 -4.82 4.92 -6.76
C ILE A 78 -3.88 4.37 -5.68
N ALA A 79 -2.68 4.93 -5.61
CA ALA A 79 -1.74 4.70 -4.51
C ALA A 79 -1.14 6.03 -4.04
N VAL A 80 -0.77 6.09 -2.78
CA VAL A 80 -0.06 7.23 -2.19
C VAL A 80 1.20 6.74 -1.51
N VAL A 81 2.28 7.50 -1.63
CA VAL A 81 3.56 7.25 -0.96
C VAL A 81 4.04 8.56 -0.36
N ASP A 82 4.49 8.51 0.88
CA ASP A 82 5.05 9.65 1.62
C ASP A 82 6.44 9.25 2.12
N TYR A 83 7.47 9.86 1.57
CA TYR A 83 8.85 9.49 1.87
C TYR A 83 9.77 10.72 1.85
N LYS A 84 10.51 10.95 2.95
CA LYS A 84 11.43 12.08 3.11
C LYS A 84 10.80 13.44 2.77
N ASP A 85 9.61 13.68 3.34
CA ASP A 85 8.83 14.91 3.15
C ASP A 85 8.31 15.14 1.71
N GLU A 86 8.50 14.17 0.82
CA GLU A 86 7.90 14.18 -0.51
C GLU A 86 6.67 13.26 -0.56
N VAL A 87 5.64 13.75 -1.21
CA VAL A 87 4.36 13.05 -1.38
C VAL A 87 4.16 12.71 -2.84
N TYR A 88 3.89 11.43 -3.09
CA TYR A 88 3.61 10.92 -4.42
C TYR A 88 2.17 10.42 -4.48
N ASN A 89 1.38 11.04 -5.36
CA ASN A 89 0.05 10.55 -5.71
C ASN A 89 0.19 9.75 -7.01
N LEU A 90 0.05 8.45 -6.94
CA LEU A 90 0.24 7.56 -8.07
C LEU A 90 -1.13 7.07 -8.57
N ILE A 91 -1.73 7.81 -9.50
CA ILE A 91 -3.01 7.44 -10.10
C ILE A 91 -2.75 6.85 -11.48
N ASN A 92 -3.36 5.70 -11.75
CA ASN A 92 -3.10 4.92 -12.98
C ASN A 92 -1.61 4.70 -13.23
N PRO A 93 -0.82 4.27 -12.24
CA PRO A 93 0.62 4.15 -12.39
C PRO A 93 1.01 3.03 -13.35
N ARG A 94 2.10 3.25 -14.08
CA ARG A 94 2.67 2.32 -15.03
C ARG A 94 4.19 2.33 -14.94
N VAL A 95 4.82 1.16 -14.83
CA VAL A 95 6.28 1.04 -14.90
C VAL A 95 6.71 1.23 -16.36
N LEU A 96 7.57 2.22 -16.60
CA LEU A 96 8.17 2.48 -17.91
C LEU A 96 9.48 1.71 -18.06
N GLU A 97 10.27 1.63 -16.99
CA GLU A 97 11.58 1.00 -16.98
C GLU A 97 11.94 0.56 -15.56
N GLN A 98 12.70 -0.53 -15.46
CA GLN A 98 13.25 -0.99 -14.20
C GLN A 98 14.65 -1.55 -14.41
N ARG A 99 15.53 -1.40 -13.42
CA ARG A 99 16.92 -1.83 -13.47
C ARG A 99 17.40 -2.35 -12.13
N GLY A 100 18.39 -3.25 -12.21
CA GLY A 100 19.08 -3.78 -11.03
C GLY A 100 18.19 -4.64 -10.15
N GLU A 101 18.74 -5.03 -9.03
CA GLU A 101 18.08 -5.86 -8.03
C GLU A 101 18.52 -5.43 -6.64
N GLN A 102 17.58 -5.41 -5.71
CA GLN A 102 17.78 -5.20 -4.29
C GLN A 102 17.02 -6.24 -3.49
N GLU A 103 17.51 -6.56 -2.32
CA GLU A 103 16.80 -7.37 -1.34
C GLU A 103 16.65 -6.57 -0.06
N GLY A 104 15.46 -6.56 0.51
CA GLY A 104 15.18 -5.81 1.72
C GLY A 104 13.89 -6.24 2.40
N GLU A 105 13.75 -5.86 3.65
CA GLU A 105 12.57 -6.18 4.44
C GLU A 105 11.38 -5.31 4.03
N GLU A 106 10.24 -5.96 3.80
CA GLU A 106 8.95 -5.32 3.58
C GLU A 106 7.97 -5.66 4.70
N GLY A 107 7.18 -4.66 5.08
CA GLY A 107 5.95 -4.81 5.84
C GLY A 107 4.79 -4.19 5.08
N CYS A 108 3.58 -4.41 5.54
CA CYS A 108 2.37 -3.91 4.91
C CYS A 108 1.29 -3.63 5.97
N LEU A 109 0.57 -2.52 5.83
CA LEU A 109 -0.52 -2.17 6.75
C LEU A 109 -1.63 -3.25 6.78
N SER A 110 -1.79 -4.01 5.70
CA SER A 110 -2.73 -5.14 5.62
C SER A 110 -2.21 -6.42 6.29
N PHE A 111 -0.95 -6.44 6.74
CA PHE A 111 -0.29 -7.55 7.45
C PHE A 111 0.38 -7.04 8.73
N PRO A 112 -0.37 -6.63 9.74
CA PRO A 112 0.20 -6.01 10.93
C PRO A 112 1.22 -6.92 11.64
N GLY A 113 2.43 -6.36 11.91
CA GLY A 113 3.50 -7.06 12.61
C GLY A 113 4.16 -8.20 11.83
N ILE A 114 3.93 -8.28 10.52
CA ILE A 114 4.54 -9.27 9.62
C ILE A 114 5.53 -8.57 8.68
N TYR A 115 6.74 -9.10 8.63
CA TYR A 115 7.82 -8.62 7.78
C TYR A 115 8.48 -9.78 7.06
N ALA A 116 8.96 -9.54 5.85
CA ALA A 116 9.68 -10.55 5.08
C ALA A 116 10.66 -9.89 4.11
N MET A 117 11.75 -10.61 3.81
CA MET A 117 12.72 -10.21 2.80
C MET A 117 12.12 -10.42 1.41
N VAL A 118 12.11 -9.37 0.60
CA VAL A 118 11.58 -9.37 -0.76
C VAL A 118 12.60 -8.80 -1.73
N ARG A 119 12.78 -9.45 -2.87
CA ARG A 119 13.59 -8.94 -3.97
C ARG A 119 12.77 -8.02 -4.85
N ARG A 120 13.35 -6.88 -5.19
CA ARG A 120 12.74 -5.85 -6.04
C ARG A 120 13.79 -5.28 -6.99
N PRO A 121 13.38 -4.66 -8.11
CA PRO A 121 14.27 -3.78 -8.85
C PRO A 121 14.87 -2.70 -7.95
N GLU A 122 16.14 -2.38 -8.15
CA GLU A 122 16.83 -1.31 -7.42
C GLU A 122 16.37 0.07 -7.85
N TRP A 123 16.04 0.22 -9.13
CA TRP A 123 15.61 1.47 -9.72
C TRP A 123 14.40 1.26 -10.63
N VAL A 124 13.47 2.19 -10.59
CA VAL A 124 12.29 2.21 -11.45
C VAL A 124 12.01 3.60 -11.99
N ARG A 125 11.44 3.66 -13.18
CA ARG A 125 10.82 4.85 -13.75
C ARG A 125 9.34 4.56 -13.95
N VAL A 126 8.51 5.35 -13.29
CA VAL A 126 7.06 5.16 -13.21
C VAL A 126 6.36 6.39 -13.75
N GLU A 127 5.44 6.19 -14.67
CA GLU A 127 4.49 7.20 -15.12
C GLU A 127 3.22 7.09 -14.29
N ALA A 128 2.72 8.21 -13.80
CA ALA A 128 1.44 8.25 -13.08
C ALA A 128 0.75 9.59 -13.30
N GLN A 129 -0.55 9.64 -13.08
CA GLN A 129 -1.33 10.86 -13.08
C GLN A 129 -1.45 11.40 -11.65
N ASP A 130 -1.53 12.71 -11.51
CA ASP A 130 -1.89 13.36 -10.26
C ASP A 130 -3.41 13.47 -10.10
N VAL A 131 -3.88 14.13 -9.04
CA VAL A 131 -5.32 14.30 -8.74
C VAL A 131 -6.06 15.18 -9.77
N ARG A 132 -5.34 15.86 -10.63
CA ARG A 132 -5.88 16.67 -11.74
C ARG A 132 -5.83 15.94 -13.08
N GLY A 133 -5.26 14.73 -13.11
CA GLY A 133 -5.07 13.96 -14.32
C GLY A 133 -3.80 14.30 -15.11
N GLU A 134 -2.96 15.20 -14.59
CA GLU A 134 -1.68 15.55 -15.22
C GLU A 134 -0.69 14.38 -15.08
N VAL A 135 -0.01 14.05 -16.18
CA VAL A 135 0.94 12.95 -16.24
C VAL A 135 2.32 13.42 -15.74
N HIS A 136 2.87 12.67 -14.82
CA HIS A 136 4.22 12.86 -14.29
C HIS A 136 5.03 11.58 -14.44
N VAL A 137 6.34 11.73 -14.63
CA VAL A 137 7.29 10.62 -14.62
C VAL A 137 8.17 10.75 -13.38
N HIS A 138 8.17 9.71 -12.57
CA HIS A 138 8.95 9.62 -11.34
C HIS A 138 10.07 8.59 -11.49
N GLU A 139 11.26 8.97 -11.09
CA GLU A 139 12.39 8.05 -10.94
C GLU A 139 12.61 7.78 -9.47
N ALA A 140 12.76 6.51 -9.10
CA ALA A 140 12.95 6.10 -7.72
C ALA A 140 14.00 5.01 -7.61
N SER A 141 14.79 5.07 -6.55
CA SER A 141 15.84 4.08 -6.24
C SER A 141 15.66 3.55 -4.83
N GLY A 142 16.21 2.37 -4.55
CA GLY A 142 16.29 1.81 -3.22
C GLY A 142 14.92 1.66 -2.56
N PHE A 143 14.77 2.23 -1.36
CA PHE A 143 13.53 2.12 -0.58
C PHE A 143 12.31 2.74 -1.29
N LEU A 144 12.47 3.89 -1.95
CA LEU A 144 11.38 4.53 -2.67
C LEU A 144 10.90 3.68 -3.86
N ALA A 145 11.83 3.06 -4.61
CA ALA A 145 11.49 2.12 -5.67
C ALA A 145 10.70 0.93 -5.12
N ARG A 146 11.13 0.39 -3.98
CA ARG A 146 10.42 -0.68 -3.26
C ARG A 146 9.00 -0.26 -2.87
N ALA A 147 8.85 0.92 -2.30
CA ALA A 147 7.55 1.46 -1.90
C ALA A 147 6.61 1.62 -3.09
N PHE A 148 7.06 2.21 -4.19
CA PHE A 148 6.27 2.35 -5.41
C PHE A 148 5.76 1.01 -5.92
N LEU A 149 6.65 0.03 -6.05
CA LEU A 149 6.31 -1.29 -6.58
C LEU A 149 5.40 -2.08 -5.64
N HIS A 150 5.58 -1.95 -4.34
CA HIS A 150 4.71 -2.57 -3.34
C HIS A 150 3.27 -2.06 -3.48
N GLU A 151 3.08 -0.75 -3.58
CA GLU A 151 1.75 -0.15 -3.74
C GLU A 151 1.15 -0.47 -5.13
N MET A 152 1.96 -0.46 -6.18
CA MET A 152 1.49 -0.85 -7.52
C MET A 152 1.07 -2.32 -7.58
N ASP A 153 1.71 -3.20 -6.84
CA ASP A 153 1.29 -4.61 -6.71
C ASP A 153 -0.13 -4.72 -6.16
N HIS A 154 -0.47 -3.94 -5.13
CA HIS A 154 -1.83 -3.91 -4.59
C HIS A 154 -2.88 -3.57 -5.66
N LEU A 155 -2.55 -2.69 -6.61
CA LEU A 155 -3.45 -2.33 -7.71
C LEU A 155 -3.67 -3.49 -8.70
N ASN A 156 -2.77 -4.46 -8.70
CA ASN A 156 -2.85 -5.67 -9.52
C ASN A 156 -3.31 -6.91 -8.73
N GLY A 157 -3.79 -6.73 -7.51
CA GLY A 157 -4.22 -7.82 -6.65
C GLY A 157 -3.06 -8.69 -6.13
N LYS A 158 -1.84 -8.17 -6.14
CA LYS A 158 -0.63 -8.87 -5.73
C LYS A 158 -0.17 -8.38 -4.35
N LEU A 159 0.28 -9.31 -3.52
CA LEU A 159 0.75 -9.03 -2.17
C LEU A 159 2.23 -9.38 -2.03
N PHE A 160 2.95 -8.72 -1.10
CA PHE A 160 4.37 -9.00 -0.92
C PHE A 160 4.68 -10.46 -0.56
N ILE A 161 3.74 -11.15 0.08
CA ILE A 161 3.88 -12.59 0.40
C ILE A 161 3.91 -13.48 -0.85
N ASP A 162 3.40 -13.00 -1.99
CA ASP A 162 3.40 -13.74 -3.25
C ASP A 162 4.81 -13.95 -3.82
N TYR A 163 5.79 -13.16 -3.37
CA TYR A 163 7.21 -13.31 -3.71
C TYR A 163 7.93 -14.36 -2.85
N LEU A 164 7.29 -14.86 -1.80
CA LEU A 164 7.91 -15.78 -0.85
C LEU A 164 7.71 -17.24 -1.27
N SER A 165 8.56 -18.12 -0.71
CA SER A 165 8.38 -19.56 -0.88
C SER A 165 7.00 -20.02 -0.33
N PRO A 166 6.45 -21.12 -0.86
CA PRO A 166 5.18 -21.68 -0.35
C PRO A 166 5.19 -21.94 1.16
N LEU A 167 6.34 -22.35 1.70
CA LEU A 167 6.50 -22.60 3.14
C LEU A 167 6.38 -21.32 3.97
N LYS A 168 7.10 -20.26 3.57
CA LYS A 168 7.06 -18.96 4.24
C LYS A 168 5.68 -18.32 4.13
N ARG A 169 5.08 -18.36 2.95
CA ARG A 169 3.73 -17.84 2.71
C ARG A 169 2.69 -18.58 3.57
N GLY A 170 2.77 -19.88 3.66
CA GLY A 170 1.90 -20.70 4.52
C GLY A 170 2.04 -20.36 6.00
N ALA A 171 3.27 -20.12 6.48
CA ALA A 171 3.53 -19.70 7.87
C ALA A 171 2.90 -18.34 8.18
N ILE A 172 3.01 -17.38 7.27
CA ILE A 172 2.39 -16.04 7.40
C ILE A 172 0.87 -16.16 7.42
N ARG A 173 0.29 -16.95 6.53
CA ARG A 173 -1.16 -17.20 6.50
C ARG A 173 -1.65 -17.71 7.85
N ARG A 174 -1.02 -18.74 8.41
CA ARG A 174 -1.38 -19.27 9.72
C ARG A 174 -1.28 -18.23 10.83
N LYS A 175 -0.22 -17.40 10.81
CA LYS A 175 -0.02 -16.34 11.80
C LYS A 175 -1.12 -15.27 11.71
N MET A 176 -1.53 -14.90 10.51
CA MET A 176 -2.62 -13.94 10.30
C MET A 176 -3.97 -14.51 10.75
N MET A 177 -4.26 -15.78 10.45
CA MET A 177 -5.51 -16.43 10.87
C MET A 177 -5.62 -16.49 12.40
N LYS A 178 -4.55 -16.80 13.13
CA LYS A 178 -4.53 -16.75 14.59
C LYS A 178 -4.82 -15.38 15.17
N LYS A 179 -4.33 -14.32 14.54
CA LYS A 179 -4.60 -12.92 14.96
C LYS A 179 -6.05 -12.51 14.78
N MET A 180 -6.80 -13.14 13.89
CA MET A 180 -8.22 -12.88 13.69
C MET A 180 -9.09 -13.58 14.73
N GLU A 181 -8.63 -14.68 15.30
CA GLU A 181 -9.35 -15.48 16.30
C GLU A 181 -9.13 -14.94 17.74
N SER A 182 -8.15 -14.09 17.95
CA SER A 182 -7.81 -13.47 19.24
C SER A 182 -8.45 -12.10 19.40
#